data_f2377b9b0f7ad69dfec95334a8afa83a
#
_entry.id   f2377b9b0f7ad69dfec95334a8afa83a
#
_cell.length_a   1.000
_cell.length_b   1.000
_cell.length_c   1.000
_cell.angle_alpha   90.00
_cell.angle_beta   90.00
_cell.angle_gamma   90.00
#
_symmetry.space_group_name_H-M   'P 1'
#
loop_
_entity.id
_entity.type
_entity.pdbx_description
1 polymer ?
#
loop_
_entity_poly.entity_id
_entity_poly.type
_entity_poly.pdbx_seq_one_letter_code
_entity_poly.pdbx_strand_id
1 'polypeptide(L)' 'MFTRFLTYDLQYANTDEYEELYELIDKYKGERITESTYKIRTSDSWDTFKQKFKAVTHSGDNVKAIVLCDKTMEVRTIR' A
#
# COMPACT_ATOMS: atom_id res chain seq x y z
N MET A 1 -16.45 4.34 1.50
CA MET A 1 -15.22 3.56 1.78
C MET A 1 -14.63 3.05 0.48
N PHE A 2 -13.30 3.11 0.37
CA PHE A 2 -12.58 2.69 -0.83
C PHE A 2 -11.93 1.35 -0.61
N THR A 3 -11.87 0.53 -1.67
CA THR A 3 -11.09 -0.71 -1.66
C THR A 3 -9.86 -0.49 -2.54
N ARG A 4 -8.68 -0.77 -1.97
CA ARG A 4 -7.41 -0.64 -2.66
C ARG A 4 -6.58 -1.89 -2.45
N PHE A 5 -5.90 -2.33 -3.49
CA PHE A 5 -4.97 -3.45 -3.40
C PHE A 5 -3.56 -2.87 -3.42
N LEU A 6 -2.88 -2.97 -2.29
CA LEU A 6 -1.51 -2.50 -2.16
C LEU A 6 -0.58 -3.63 -2.60
N THR A 7 0.32 -3.34 -3.52
CA THR A 7 1.38 -4.27 -3.92
C THR A 7 2.73 -3.57 -3.82
N TYR A 8 3.75 -4.30 -3.38
CA TYR A 8 5.05 -3.70 -3.14
C TYR A 8 6.18 -4.67 -3.47
N ASP A 9 7.32 -4.07 -3.82
CA ASP A 9 8.60 -4.75 -4.00
C ASP A 9 9.66 -3.81 -3.42
N LEU A 10 10.13 -4.12 -2.21
CA LEU A 10 11.06 -3.26 -1.50
C LEU A 10 12.50 -3.56 -1.90
N GLN A 11 13.22 -2.53 -2.28
CA GLN A 11 14.63 -2.62 -2.64
C GLN A 11 15.49 -2.36 -1.42
N TYR A 12 16.44 -3.23 -1.15
CA TYR A 12 17.39 -3.06 -0.03
C TYR A 12 16.71 -2.90 1.33
N ALA A 13 15.50 -3.43 1.48
CA ALA A 13 14.76 -3.30 2.72
C ALA A 13 15.41 -4.11 3.83
N ASN A 14 15.51 -3.49 4.99
CA ASN A 14 15.89 -4.18 6.22
C ASN A 14 14.62 -4.63 6.98
N THR A 15 14.83 -5.33 8.10
CA THR A 15 13.75 -5.81 8.94
C THR A 15 12.85 -4.67 9.44
N ASP A 16 13.44 -3.54 9.83
CA ASP A 16 12.70 -2.40 10.36
C ASP A 16 11.73 -1.81 9.34
N GLU A 17 12.15 -1.71 8.07
CA GLU A 17 11.27 -1.20 7.01
C GLU A 17 10.06 -2.12 6.81
N TYR A 18 10.28 -3.44 6.78
CA TYR A 18 9.18 -4.39 6.68
C TYR A 18 8.24 -4.31 7.88
N GLU A 19 8.78 -4.18 9.08
CA GLU A 19 7.97 -4.04 10.30
C GLU A 19 7.09 -2.80 10.25
N GLU A 20 7.64 -1.66 9.85
CA GLU A 20 6.88 -0.41 9.73
C GLU A 20 5.78 -0.53 8.70
N LEU A 21 6.07 -1.14 7.55
CA LEU A 21 5.09 -1.35 6.50
C LEU A 21 3.96 -2.26 6.99
N TYR A 22 4.29 -3.37 7.63
CA TYR A 22 3.28 -4.31 8.13
C TYR A 22 2.45 -3.73 9.26
N GLU A 23 3.03 -2.91 10.13
CA GLU A 23 2.28 -2.19 11.15
C GLU A 23 1.24 -1.27 10.55
N LEU A 24 1.60 -0.57 9.48
CA LEU A 24 0.65 0.31 8.79
C LEU A 24 -0.46 -0.50 8.12
N ILE A 25 -0.12 -1.61 7.47
CA ILE A 25 -1.11 -2.50 6.86
C ILE A 25 -2.07 -3.03 7.92
N ASP A 26 -1.56 -3.40 9.10
CA ASP A 26 -2.38 -3.88 10.21
C ASP A 26 -3.32 -2.79 10.75
N LYS A 27 -2.86 -1.55 10.79
CA LYS A 27 -3.73 -0.42 11.19
C LYS A 27 -4.92 -0.26 10.26
N TYR A 28 -4.76 -0.60 8.99
CA TYR A 28 -5.85 -0.62 8.02
C TYR A 28 -6.63 -1.92 8.03
N LYS A 29 -6.25 -2.89 8.86
CA LYS A 29 -6.80 -4.25 8.88
C LYS A 29 -6.71 -4.90 7.49
N GLY A 30 -5.55 -4.76 6.85
CA GLY A 30 -5.30 -5.29 5.52
C GLY A 30 -5.42 -6.81 5.47
N GLU A 31 -6.03 -7.31 4.40
CA GLU A 31 -6.18 -8.73 4.14
C GLU A 31 -5.11 -9.17 3.14
N ARG A 32 -4.29 -10.13 3.54
CA ARG A 32 -3.22 -10.64 2.68
C ARG A 32 -3.78 -11.46 1.53
N ILE A 33 -3.42 -11.09 0.31
CA ILE A 33 -3.84 -11.80 -0.90
C ILE A 33 -2.68 -12.66 -1.42
N THR A 34 -1.48 -12.07 -1.50
CA THR A 34 -0.24 -12.78 -1.82
C THR A 34 0.83 -12.32 -0.84
N GLU A 35 2.06 -12.81 -0.98
CA GLU A 35 3.18 -12.40 -0.12
C GLU A 35 3.42 -10.89 -0.12
N SER A 36 3.11 -10.22 -1.23
CA SER A 36 3.38 -8.79 -1.40
C SER A 36 2.17 -7.99 -1.83
N THR A 37 0.96 -8.52 -1.65
CA THR A 37 -0.28 -7.84 -2.02
C THR A 37 -1.30 -7.96 -0.90
N TYR A 38 -1.86 -6.82 -0.50
CA TYR A 38 -2.87 -6.73 0.54
C TYR A 38 -4.08 -5.96 0.05
N LYS A 39 -5.25 -6.45 0.39
CA LYS A 39 -6.51 -5.74 0.17
C LYS A 39 -6.77 -4.85 1.37
N ILE A 40 -6.94 -3.56 1.13
CA ILE A 40 -7.18 -2.56 2.18
C ILE A 40 -8.49 -1.84 1.88
N ARG A 41 -9.35 -1.76 2.88
CA ARG A 41 -10.58 -0.96 2.82
C ARG A 41 -10.40 0.23 3.75
N THR A 42 -10.59 1.43 3.23
CA THR A 42 -10.33 2.65 3.98
C THR A 42 -11.21 3.80 3.50
N SER A 43 -11.50 4.72 4.41
CA SER A 43 -12.14 5.99 4.07
C SER A 43 -11.13 7.10 3.78
N ASP A 44 -9.83 6.83 3.90
CA ASP A 44 -8.80 7.82 3.60
C ASP A 44 -8.83 8.23 2.14
N SER A 45 -8.60 9.53 1.89
CA SER A 45 -8.38 10.01 0.54
C SER A 45 -7.14 9.36 -0.06
N TRP A 46 -7.02 9.40 -1.39
CA TRP A 46 -5.83 8.88 -2.05
C TRP A 46 -4.56 9.56 -1.55
N ASP A 47 -4.58 10.89 -1.40
CA ASP A 47 -3.40 11.63 -0.94
C ASP A 47 -2.97 11.21 0.47
N THR A 48 -3.90 11.05 1.38
CA THR A 48 -3.61 10.61 2.74
C THR A 48 -3.03 9.20 2.74
N PHE A 49 -3.66 8.29 2.01
CA PHE A 49 -3.21 6.91 1.86
C PHE A 49 -1.79 6.86 1.28
N LYS A 50 -1.57 7.57 0.20
CA LYS A 50 -0.26 7.64 -0.47
C LYS A 50 0.83 8.16 0.48
N GLN A 51 0.56 9.24 1.20
CA GLN A 51 1.56 9.83 2.09
C GLN A 51 1.91 8.90 3.25
N LYS A 52 0.95 8.20 3.79
CA LYS A 52 1.20 7.24 4.87
C LYS A 52 2.12 6.11 4.41
N PHE A 53 1.90 5.56 3.22
CA PHE A 53 2.76 4.50 2.70
C PHE A 53 4.11 5.03 2.22
N LYS A 54 4.19 6.27 1.75
CA LYS A 54 5.48 6.89 1.45
C LYS A 54 6.33 7.02 2.72
N ALA A 55 5.72 7.33 3.85
CA ALA A 55 6.44 7.53 5.11
C ALA A 55 7.12 6.26 5.63
N VAL A 56 6.62 5.08 5.25
CA VAL A 56 7.17 3.79 5.69
C VAL A 56 7.95 3.05 4.60
N THR A 57 8.18 3.69 3.46
CA THR A 57 8.95 3.12 2.35
C THR A 57 10.03 4.10 1.92
N HIS A 58 10.92 3.66 1.04
CA HIS A 58 12.08 4.46 0.61
C HIS A 58 12.12 4.65 -0.90
N SER A 59 12.84 5.69 -1.32
CA SER A 59 13.14 5.92 -2.72
C SER A 59 13.86 4.67 -3.29
N GLY A 60 13.41 4.22 -4.44
CA GLY A 60 13.93 2.98 -5.06
C GLY A 60 13.01 1.78 -4.85
N ASP A 61 12.10 1.83 -3.87
CA ASP A 61 11.09 0.79 -3.70
C ASP A 61 10.02 0.91 -4.79
N ASN A 62 9.38 -0.20 -5.11
CA ASN A 62 8.19 -0.22 -5.94
C ASN A 62 6.97 -0.42 -5.06
N VAL A 63 6.13 0.58 -4.98
CA VAL A 63 4.88 0.50 -4.20
C VAL A 63 3.75 1.04 -5.06
N LYS A 64 2.82 0.19 -5.37
CA LYS A 64 1.68 0.51 -6.24
C LYS A 64 0.39 0.17 -5.54
N ALA A 65 -0.67 0.84 -5.93
CA ALA A 65 -2.00 0.49 -5.49
C ALA A 65 -2.92 0.32 -6.70
N ILE A 66 -3.70 -0.74 -6.68
CA ILE A 66 -4.77 -0.94 -7.66
C ILE A 66 -6.03 -0.41 -7.02
N VAL A 67 -6.65 0.59 -7.65
CA VAL A 67 -7.85 1.23 -7.13
C VAL A 67 -9.01 0.99 -8.10
N LEU A 68 -10.20 0.89 -7.52
CA LEU A 68 -11.42 0.77 -8.31
C LEU A 68 -12.04 2.16 -8.48
N CYS A 69 -12.13 2.61 -9.72
CA CYS A 69 -12.77 3.88 -10.07
C CYS A 69 -13.95 3.58 -10.98
N ASP A 70 -15.16 3.76 -10.47
CA ASP A 70 -16.40 3.41 -11.17
C ASP A 70 -16.38 1.93 -11.60
N LYS A 71 -16.29 1.66 -12.90
CA LYS A 71 -16.25 0.31 -13.44
C LYS A 71 -14.86 -0.07 -13.95
N THR A 72 -13.85 0.75 -13.68
CA THR A 72 -12.50 0.51 -14.16
C THR A 72 -11.53 0.36 -13.00
N MET A 73 -10.43 -0.31 -13.29
CA MET A 73 -9.32 -0.46 -12.35
C MET A 73 -8.18 0.42 -12.82
N GLU A 74 -7.56 1.11 -11.88
CA GLU A 74 -6.43 1.99 -12.12
C GLU A 74 -5.25 1.56 -11.27
N VAL A 75 -4.06 1.55 -11.87
CA VAL A 75 -2.83 1.37 -11.10
C VAL A 75 -2.27 2.74 -10.77
N ARG A 76 -2.11 3.03 -9.48
CA ARG A 76 -1.54 4.30 -9.02
C ARG A 76 -0.22 4.04 -8.33
N THR A 77 0.75 4.90 -8.61
CA THR A 77 2.10 4.79 -8.05
C THR A 77 2.18 5.52 -6.73
N ILE A 78 2.66 4.83 -5.70
CA ILE A 78 3.06 5.44 -4.43
C ILE A 78 4.56 5.72 -4.48
N ARG A 79 5.33 4.74 -4.97
CA ARG A 79 6.78 4.85 -5.17
C ARG A 79 7.20 4.27 -6.50
#